data_0c6caffc031a78beaa235cd0efa574b8
#
_entry.id   0c6caffc031a78beaa235cd0efa574b8
#
_cell.length_a   1.000
_cell.length_b   1.000
_cell.length_c   1.000
_cell.angle_alpha   90.00
_cell.angle_beta   90.00
_cell.angle_gamma   90.00
#
_symmetry.space_group_name_H-M   'P 1'
#
loop_
_entity.id
_entity.type
_entity.pdbx_description
1 polymer ?
#
loop_
_entity_poly.entity_id
_entity_poly.type
_entity_poly.pdbx_seq_one_letter_code
_entity_poly.pdbx_strand_id
1 'polypeptide(L)' 'MKELSKLRQKYGYTQLEMANMLGLHKSTYNQKETGKRHFKPDEMAKIYDFFRHLDSQLNMQDIFL' A
#
# COMPACT_ATOMS: atom_id res chain seq x y z
N MET A 1 -7.87 2.38 3.78
CA MET A 1 -7.93 2.32 2.30
C MET A 1 -8.27 0.92 1.86
N LYS A 2 -9.52 0.76 1.59
CA LYS A 2 -10.08 -0.56 1.31
C LYS A 2 -9.50 -1.19 0.04
N GLU A 3 -9.28 -0.40 -0.98
CA GLU A 3 -8.73 -0.87 -2.24
C GLU A 3 -7.29 -1.31 -2.10
N LEU A 4 -6.50 -0.59 -1.32
CA LEU A 4 -5.11 -0.98 -1.05
C LEU A 4 -5.07 -2.32 -0.31
N SER A 5 -5.92 -2.48 0.71
CA SER A 5 -6.00 -3.74 1.45
C SER A 5 -6.35 -4.92 0.55
N LYS A 6 -7.34 -4.74 -0.32
CA LYS A 6 -7.75 -5.78 -1.26
C LYS A 6 -6.63 -6.13 -2.23
N LEU A 7 -5.95 -5.12 -2.75
CA LEU A 7 -4.86 -5.31 -3.69
C LEU A 7 -3.70 -6.07 -3.04
N ARG A 8 -3.34 -5.66 -1.81
CA ARG A 8 -2.29 -6.33 -1.04
C ARG A 8 -2.62 -7.80 -0.84
N GLN A 9 -3.85 -8.10 -0.42
CA GLN A 9 -4.29 -9.47 -0.18
C GLN A 9 -4.34 -10.29 -1.46
N LYS A 10 -4.75 -9.67 -2.55
CA LYS A 10 -4.82 -10.33 -3.87
C LYS A 10 -3.45 -10.91 -4.25
N TYR A 11 -2.39 -10.20 -3.96
CA TYR A 11 -1.03 -10.64 -4.30
C TYR A 11 -0.33 -11.35 -3.14
N GLY A 12 -1.04 -11.62 -2.05
CA GLY A 12 -0.53 -12.45 -0.96
C GLY A 12 0.47 -11.78 -0.03
N TYR A 13 0.48 -10.45 0.04
CA TYR A 13 1.39 -9.71 0.92
C TYR A 13 0.75 -9.41 2.26
N THR A 14 1.54 -9.55 3.33
CA THR A 14 1.12 -9.19 4.67
C THR A 14 1.33 -7.71 4.93
N GLN A 15 0.65 -7.19 5.96
CA GLN A 15 0.90 -5.81 6.40
C GLN A 15 2.35 -5.62 6.86
N LEU A 16 2.94 -6.63 7.50
CA LEU A 16 4.34 -6.56 7.92
C LEU A 16 5.28 -6.43 6.73
N GLU A 17 5.03 -7.19 5.67
CA GLU A 17 5.85 -7.11 4.45
C GLU A 17 5.76 -5.73 3.82
N MET A 18 4.56 -5.16 3.75
CA MET A 18 4.36 -3.81 3.23
C MET A 18 5.03 -2.76 4.12
N ALA A 19 4.92 -2.93 5.43
CA ALA A 19 5.57 -2.03 6.39
C ALA A 19 7.08 -2.05 6.20
N ASN A 20 7.67 -3.23 6.10
CA ASN A 20 9.12 -3.38 5.89
C ASN A 20 9.57 -2.71 4.59
N MET A 21 8.78 -2.86 3.53
CA MET A 21 9.08 -2.23 2.23
C MET A 21 9.15 -0.71 2.37
N LEU A 22 8.29 -0.13 3.21
CA LEU A 22 8.19 1.31 3.40
C LEU A 22 9.07 1.84 4.55
N GLY A 23 9.73 0.95 5.27
CA GLY A 23 10.53 1.34 6.44
C GLY A 23 9.68 1.77 7.63
N LEU A 24 8.48 1.23 7.77
CA LEU A 24 7.54 1.57 8.82
C LEU A 24 7.35 0.41 9.79
N HIS A 25 6.92 0.73 11.01
CA HIS A 25 6.41 -0.29 11.93
C HIS A 25 5.07 -0.81 11.39
N LYS A 26 4.79 -2.08 11.67
CA LYS A 26 3.53 -2.71 11.25
C LYS A 26 2.31 -1.92 11.71
N SER A 27 2.31 -1.45 12.96
CA SER A 27 1.20 -0.67 13.51
C SER A 27 1.00 0.64 12.76
N THR A 28 2.08 1.32 12.39
CA THR A 28 2.01 2.56 11.61
C THR A 28 1.45 2.28 10.23
N TYR A 29 1.93 1.24 9.57
CA TYR A 29 1.40 0.85 8.27
C TYR A 29 -0.10 0.53 8.36
N ASN A 30 -0.50 -0.25 9.38
CA ASN A 30 -1.91 -0.59 9.58
C ASN A 30 -2.77 0.66 9.71
N GLN A 31 -2.33 1.65 10.47
CA GLN A 31 -3.07 2.91 10.64
C GLN A 31 -3.21 3.66 9.32
N LYS A 32 -2.20 3.62 8.48
CA LYS A 32 -2.25 4.26 7.16
C LYS A 32 -3.15 3.49 6.20
N GLU A 33 -3.07 2.17 6.19
CA GLU A 33 -3.92 1.35 5.32
C GLU A 33 -5.40 1.47 5.70
N THR A 34 -5.70 1.58 6.98
CA THR A 34 -7.09 1.69 7.47
C THR A 34 -7.64 3.12 7.45
N GLY A 35 -6.82 4.10 7.07
CA GLY A 35 -7.25 5.49 6.95
C GLY A 35 -7.16 6.32 8.21
N LYS A 36 -6.62 5.78 9.31
CA LYS A 36 -6.40 6.55 10.54
C LYS A 36 -5.28 7.56 10.39
N ARG A 37 -4.34 7.29 9.48
CA ARG A 37 -3.25 8.20 9.12
C ARG A 37 -3.15 8.25 7.61
N HIS A 38 -2.66 9.38 7.09
CA HIS A 38 -2.42 9.53 5.65
C HIS A 38 -1.06 8.97 5.28
N PHE A 39 -0.98 8.37 4.09
CA PHE A 39 0.31 8.05 3.50
C PHE A 39 0.99 9.33 3.04
N LYS A 40 2.30 9.37 3.19
CA LYS A 40 3.11 10.43 2.60
C LYS A 40 3.23 10.23 1.09
N PRO A 41 3.46 11.29 0.30
CA PRO A 41 3.59 11.15 -1.16
C PRO A 41 4.65 10.16 -1.59
N ASP A 42 5.80 10.12 -0.92
CA ASP A 42 6.87 9.17 -1.25
C ASP A 42 6.47 7.73 -0.93
N GLU A 43 5.70 7.53 0.13
CA GLU A 43 5.17 6.21 0.46
C GLU A 43 4.17 5.74 -0.59
N MET A 44 3.31 6.64 -1.04
CA MET A 44 2.33 6.33 -2.08
C MET A 44 3.04 5.96 -3.40
N ALA A 45 4.09 6.69 -3.73
CA ALA A 45 4.88 6.40 -4.93
C ALA A 45 5.53 5.02 -4.86
N LYS A 46 6.07 4.65 -3.71
CA LYS A 46 6.67 3.32 -3.51
C LYS A 46 5.65 2.20 -3.64
N ILE A 47 4.48 2.38 -3.03
CA ILE A 47 3.39 1.41 -3.12
C ILE A 47 2.92 1.25 -4.56
N TYR A 48 2.72 2.36 -5.25
CA TYR A 48 2.30 2.36 -6.64
C TYR A 48 3.32 1.65 -7.53
N ASP A 49 4.58 2.00 -7.39
CA ASP A 49 5.65 1.40 -8.19
C ASP A 49 5.73 -0.11 -7.95
N PHE A 50 5.61 -0.51 -6.69
CA PHE A 50 5.62 -1.93 -6.32
C PHE A 50 4.49 -2.71 -7.00
N PHE A 51 3.26 -2.24 -6.87
CA PHE A 51 2.12 -2.97 -7.44
C PHE A 51 2.05 -2.86 -8.96
N ARG A 52 2.55 -1.78 -9.53
CA ARG A 52 2.60 -1.62 -10.97
C ARG A 52 3.47 -2.67 -11.64
N HIS A 53 4.51 -3.14 -10.97
CA HIS A 53 5.33 -4.24 -11.48
C HIS A 53 4.55 -5.55 -11.54
N LEU A 54 3.55 -5.71 -10.69
CA LEU A 54 2.69 -6.89 -10.67
C LEU A 54 1.49 -6.74 -11.60
N ASP A 55 1.04 -5.52 -11.81
CA ASP A 55 -0.12 -5.21 -12.66
C ASP A 55 0.11 -3.86 -13.34
N SER A 56 0.55 -3.91 -14.60
CA SER A 56 0.88 -2.70 -15.38
C SER A 56 -0.32 -1.83 -15.71
N GLN A 57 -1.53 -2.32 -15.50
CA GLN A 57 -2.76 -1.57 -15.77
C GLN A 57 -3.19 -0.68 -14.61
N LEU A 58 -2.57 -0.83 -13.44
CA LEU A 58 -2.93 -0.05 -12.27
C LEU A 58 -2.53 1.42 -12.42
N ASN A 59 -3.35 2.30 -11.84
CA ASN A 59 -3.01 3.71 -11.66
C ASN A 59 -3.18 4.07 -10.19
N MET A 60 -2.75 5.29 -9.82
CA MET A 60 -2.79 5.75 -8.44
C MET A 60 -4.22 5.73 -7.86
N GLN A 61 -5.21 6.05 -8.68
CA GLN A 61 -6.59 6.09 -8.23
C GLN A 61 -7.11 4.72 -7.85
N ASP A 62 -6.66 3.69 -8.55
CA ASP A 62 -7.07 2.30 -8.27
C ASP A 62 -6.62 1.86 -6.88
N ILE A 63 -5.55 2.45 -6.37
CA ILE A 63 -4.96 2.06 -5.08
C ILE A 63 -5.47 2.95 -3.95
N PHE A 64 -5.50 4.26 -4.16
CA PHE A 64 -5.67 5.24 -3.08
C PHE A 64 -7.01 5.98 -3.10
N LEU A 65 -7.83 5.81 -4.12
CA LEU A 65 -9.17 6.40 -4.20
C LEU A 65 -10.22 5.30 -4.41
#